data_fb27c117dbfddd2cea07d10ff2b54c91
#
_entry.id   fb27c117dbfddd2cea07d10ff2b54c91
#
_cell.length_a   1.000
_cell.length_b   1.000
_cell.length_c   1.000
_cell.angle_alpha   90.00
_cell.angle_beta   90.00
_cell.angle_gamma   90.00
#
_symmetry.space_group_name_H-M   'P 1'
#
loop_
_entity.id
_entity.type
_entity.pdbx_description
1 polymer ?
#
loop_
_entity_poly.entity_id
_entity_poly.type
_entity_poly.pdbx_seq_one_letter_code
_entity_poly.pdbx_strand_id
1 'polypeptide(L)' 'MTYTQVWDHMTNDVSQTIIVRDEDGAFIPMDPDNIDCQDYLAWLDQGNQPTPYTPPSTAKETS' A
#
# COMPACT_ATOMS: atom_id res chain seq x y z
N MET A 1 -11.87 5.52 5.03
CA MET A 1 -10.97 4.37 4.81
C MET A 1 -9.85 4.79 3.89
N THR A 2 -8.61 4.51 4.27
CA THR A 2 -7.45 4.87 3.47
C THR A 2 -6.51 3.69 3.35
N TYR A 3 -5.54 3.81 2.45
CA TYR A 3 -4.58 2.75 2.18
C TYR A 3 -3.18 3.34 2.12
N THR A 4 -2.18 2.52 2.41
CA THR A 4 -0.78 2.93 2.41
C THR A 4 0.03 1.96 1.55
N GLN A 5 0.98 2.49 0.80
CA GLN A 5 1.85 1.67 -0.02
C GLN A 5 2.82 0.87 0.85
N VAL A 6 3.25 -0.28 0.33
CA VAL A 6 4.19 -1.17 1.02
C VAL A 6 5.50 -1.17 0.24
N TRP A 7 6.61 -1.23 0.95
CA TRP A 7 7.93 -1.28 0.32
C TRP A 7 8.29 -2.72 -0.02
N ASP A 8 8.80 -2.91 -1.22
CA ASP A 8 9.24 -4.23 -1.68
C ASP A 8 10.76 -4.24 -1.74
N HIS A 9 11.38 -5.02 -0.86
CA HIS A 9 12.84 -5.09 -0.79
C HIS A 9 13.44 -5.85 -1.97
N MET A 10 12.65 -6.68 -2.62
CA MET A 10 13.15 -7.45 -3.76
C MET A 10 13.41 -6.55 -4.96
N THR A 11 12.53 -5.59 -5.19
CA THR A 11 12.68 -4.67 -6.30
C THR A 11 13.25 -3.33 -5.88
N ASN A 12 13.42 -3.13 -4.58
CA ASN A 12 13.90 -1.88 -4.00
C ASN A 12 13.03 -0.71 -4.42
N ASP A 13 11.73 -0.93 -4.37
CA ASP A 13 10.75 0.07 -4.78
C ASP A 13 9.43 -0.25 -4.10
N VAL A 14 8.43 0.60 -4.32
CA VAL A 14 7.10 0.37 -3.78
C VAL A 14 6.50 -0.89 -4.38
N SER A 15 5.90 -1.72 -3.52
CA SER A 15 5.29 -2.95 -3.97
C SER A 15 4.13 -2.68 -4.93
N GLN A 16 4.09 -3.46 -6.01
CA GLN A 16 3.00 -3.39 -6.96
C GLN A 16 1.98 -4.49 -6.73
N THR A 17 2.22 -5.35 -5.74
CA THR A 17 1.40 -6.54 -5.53
C THR A 17 0.68 -6.55 -4.21
N ILE A 18 0.98 -5.62 -3.30
CA ILE A 18 0.37 -5.57 -1.98
C ILE A 18 0.12 -4.13 -1.58
N ILE A 19 -1.02 -3.90 -0.92
CA ILE A 19 -1.35 -2.60 -0.34
C ILE A 19 -1.81 -2.86 1.10
N VAL A 20 -1.64 -1.89 1.99
CA VAL A 20 -2.09 -2.00 3.38
C VAL A 20 -3.33 -1.15 3.57
N ARG A 21 -4.36 -1.74 4.18
CA ARG A 21 -5.54 -0.99 4.57
C ARG A 21 -5.28 -0.40 5.95
N ASP A 22 -5.32 0.93 6.05
CA ASP A 22 -4.95 1.62 7.29
C ASP A 22 -5.91 1.34 8.43
N GLU A 23 -7.14 1.05 8.11
CA GLU A 23 -8.18 0.86 9.10
C GLU A 23 -7.85 -0.26 10.09
N ASP A 24 -7.29 -1.34 9.60
CA ASP A 24 -6.94 -2.48 10.45
C ASP A 24 -5.55 -3.02 10.18
N GLY A 25 -4.80 -2.38 9.30
CA GLY A 25 -3.44 -2.81 8.99
C GLY A 25 -3.36 -4.08 8.17
N ALA A 26 -4.44 -4.47 7.52
CA ALA A 26 -4.45 -5.70 6.74
C ALA A 26 -3.69 -5.54 5.43
N PHE A 27 -2.90 -6.55 5.10
CA PHE A 27 -2.20 -6.58 3.82
C PHE A 27 -3.13 -7.18 2.78
N ILE A 28 -3.30 -6.47 1.67
CA ILE A 28 -4.25 -6.86 0.62
C ILE A 28 -3.49 -7.14 -0.66
N PRO A 29 -3.49 -8.39 -1.14
CA PRO A 29 -2.82 -8.69 -2.41
C PRO A 29 -3.60 -8.09 -3.57
N MET A 30 -2.87 -7.68 -4.61
CA MET A 30 -3.47 -7.11 -5.81
C MET A 30 -3.97 -8.26 -6.70
N ASP A 31 -5.03 -8.91 -6.26
CA ASP A 31 -5.63 -10.04 -6.95
C ASP A 31 -7.07 -9.67 -7.30
N PRO A 32 -7.43 -9.65 -8.58
CA PRO A 32 -8.77 -9.22 -8.98
C PRO A 32 -9.88 -10.10 -8.41
N ASP A 33 -9.55 -11.30 -7.94
CA ASP A 33 -10.54 -12.18 -7.32
C ASP A 33 -10.69 -11.90 -5.84
N ASN A 34 -9.84 -11.05 -5.27
CA ASN A 34 -9.88 -10.73 -3.85
C ASN A 34 -10.84 -9.58 -3.61
N ILE A 35 -11.81 -9.78 -2.72
CA ILE A 35 -12.83 -8.77 -2.46
C ILE A 35 -12.20 -7.49 -1.90
N ASP A 36 -11.22 -7.62 -1.02
CA ASP A 36 -10.56 -6.43 -0.46
C ASP A 36 -9.83 -5.66 -1.53
N CYS A 37 -9.26 -6.36 -2.51
CA CYS A 37 -8.60 -5.70 -3.63
C CYS A 37 -9.62 -4.95 -4.48
N GLN A 38 -10.78 -5.54 -4.69
CA GLN A 38 -11.84 -4.88 -5.45
C GLN A 38 -12.29 -3.60 -4.75
N ASP A 39 -12.39 -3.64 -3.42
CA ASP A 39 -12.75 -2.46 -2.65
C ASP A 39 -11.69 -1.37 -2.81
N TYR A 40 -10.43 -1.75 -2.79
CA TYR A 40 -9.35 -0.80 -2.98
C TYR A 40 -9.41 -0.16 -4.36
N LEU A 41 -9.65 -0.97 -5.39
CA LEU A 41 -9.72 -0.45 -6.76
C LEU A 41 -10.89 0.50 -6.93
N ALA A 42 -12.03 0.19 -6.31
CA ALA A 42 -13.18 1.08 -6.35
C ALA A 42 -12.87 2.40 -5.65
N TRP A 43 -12.13 2.32 -4.55
CA TRP A 43 -11.70 3.50 -3.82
C TRP A 43 -10.81 4.40 -4.68
N LEU A 44 -9.89 3.80 -5.43
CA LEU A 44 -9.05 4.55 -6.36
C LEU A 44 -9.88 5.22 -7.45
N ASP A 45 -10.90 4.50 -7.93
CA ASP A 45 -11.75 5.00 -9.01
C ASP A 45 -12.55 6.23 -8.59
N GLN A 46 -12.69 6.44 -7.30
CA GLN A 46 -13.35 7.61 -6.76
C GLN A 46 -12.45 8.85 -6.75
N GLY A 47 -11.21 8.70 -7.19
CA GLY A 47 -10.27 9.81 -7.21
C GLY A 47 -9.32 9.84 -6.04
N ASN A 48 -9.30 8.79 -5.23
CA ASN A 48 -8.41 8.72 -4.07
C ASN A 48 -7.05 8.17 -4.45
N GLN A 49 -6.08 8.37 -3.56
CA GLN A 49 -4.74 7.85 -3.78
C GLN A 49 -4.19 7.30 -2.46
N PRO A 50 -3.43 6.19 -2.51
CA PRO A 50 -2.84 5.64 -1.30
C PRO A 50 -1.72 6.53 -0.78
N THR A 51 -1.49 6.48 0.52
CA THR A 51 -0.39 7.20 1.14
C THR A 51 0.93 6.61 0.66
N PRO A 52 1.86 7.43 0.18
CA PRO A 52 3.16 6.91 -0.26
C PRO A 52 3.92 6.31 0.91
N TYR A 53 4.64 5.23 0.63
CA TYR A 53 5.47 4.60 1.65
C TYR A 53 6.68 5.47 1.94
N THR A 54 6.99 5.63 3.22
CA THR A 54 8.18 6.35 3.66
C THR A 54 9.03 5.39 4.49
N PRO A 55 10.20 4.96 3.97
CA PRO A 55 11.02 4.02 4.71
C PRO A 55 11.51 4.62 6.02
N PRO A 56 11.31 3.93 7.13
CA PRO A 56 11.77 4.44 8.42
C PRO A 56 13.29 4.58 8.47
N SER A 57 13.99 3.72 7.77
CA SER A 57 15.44 3.78 7.77
C SER A 57 15.96 5.10 7.23
N THR A 58 15.19 5.72 6.36
CA THR A 58 15.60 7.00 5.80
C THR A 58 15.72 8.05 6.86
N ALA A 59 14.79 8.07 7.77
CA ALA A 59 14.84 9.03 8.85
C ALA A 59 16.02 8.78 9.75
N LYS A 60 16.41 7.54 9.91
CA LYS A 60 17.48 7.21 10.79
C LYS A 60 18.83 7.40 10.17
N GLU A 61 18.87 7.44 8.89
CA GLU A 61 20.12 7.58 8.20
C GLU A 61 20.90 8.75 8.70
N THR A 62 20.21 9.73 9.13
CA THR A 62 20.87 10.91 9.61
C THR A 62 21.64 10.67 10.86
N SER A 63 21.33 9.66 11.54
CA SER A 63 22.00 9.39 12.80
C SER A 63 23.33 8.71 12.56
#